data_a2a4e02c8e4013460836429b92220946
#
_entry.id   a2a4e02c8e4013460836429b92220946
#
_cell.length_a   1.000
_cell.length_b   1.000
_cell.length_c   1.000
_cell.angle_alpha   90.00
_cell.angle_beta   90.00
_cell.angle_gamma   90.00
#
_symmetry.space_group_name_H-M   'P 1'
#
loop_
_entity.id
_entity.type
_entity.pdbx_description
1 polymer ?
#
loop_
_entity_poly.entity_id
_entity_poly.type
_entity_poly.pdbx_seq_one_letter_code
_entity_poly.pdbx_strand_id
1 'polypeptide(L)'
;MGSVLVLQGGSPFVGNDQLDQEILAATGGYIAMLPTADAFENPNDLIAAAKTWALRLGKEIRVCEVYNRHDANEEHHAKTIRKAGAVYVVGDSPIHLRSTLKDTLVFDALQEQFSEGLLVAVGGSAAALCDPMIDPRGGAFALGLGLVSGIAMIAESETWSADRLHRTLQLANTAVAEVPTGAALICVDG
;
A
#
# COMPACT_ATOMS: atom_id res chain seq x y z
N MET A 1 -8.06 -18.19 8.23
CA MET A 1 -7.00 -17.30 8.65
C MET A 1 -7.64 -15.96 8.89
N GLY A 2 -7.33 -15.27 9.99
CA GLY A 2 -7.80 -13.89 10.17
C GLY A 2 -7.23 -12.98 9.08
N SER A 3 -7.85 -11.82 8.87
CA SER A 3 -7.35 -10.83 7.92
C SER A 3 -6.01 -10.25 8.40
N VAL A 4 -5.13 -9.94 7.47
CA VAL A 4 -3.82 -9.34 7.76
C VAL A 4 -3.62 -8.13 6.87
N LEU A 5 -3.37 -6.99 7.50
CA LEU A 5 -2.90 -5.79 6.83
C LEU A 5 -1.44 -5.52 7.20
N VAL A 6 -0.62 -5.27 6.19
CA VAL A 6 0.78 -4.90 6.36
C VAL A 6 1.04 -3.55 5.70
N LEU A 7 1.52 -2.59 6.49
CA LEU A 7 1.91 -1.25 6.02
C LEU A 7 3.44 -1.14 6.09
N GLN A 8 4.12 -1.31 4.96
CA GLN A 8 5.58 -1.23 4.85
C GLN A 8 6.04 0.22 4.65
N GLY A 9 7.18 0.57 5.22
CA GLY A 9 7.73 1.93 5.17
C GLY A 9 8.14 2.40 3.79
N GLY A 10 8.74 1.54 2.97
CA GLY A 10 9.20 1.95 1.65
C GLY A 10 9.96 0.86 0.90
N SER A 11 10.59 1.23 -0.23
CA SER A 11 11.41 0.36 -1.08
C SER A 11 10.72 -0.96 -1.46
N PRO A 12 9.56 -0.91 -2.14
CA PRO A 12 8.82 -2.09 -2.51
C PRO A 12 9.70 -3.03 -3.36
N PHE A 13 9.60 -4.33 -3.07
CA PHE A 13 10.30 -5.39 -3.81
C PHE A 13 11.83 -5.39 -3.68
N VAL A 14 12.40 -4.54 -2.82
CA VAL A 14 13.83 -4.45 -2.56
C VAL A 14 14.10 -4.36 -1.05
N GLY A 15 14.85 -5.32 -0.51
CA GLY A 15 15.29 -5.27 0.90
C GLY A 15 14.31 -5.79 1.95
N ASN A 16 13.06 -6.13 1.58
CA ASN A 16 12.04 -6.67 2.48
C ASN A 16 11.74 -8.17 2.25
N ASP A 17 12.57 -8.87 1.50
CA ASP A 17 12.33 -10.26 1.09
C ASP A 17 12.03 -11.20 2.27
N GLN A 18 12.68 -11.01 3.42
CA GLN A 18 12.44 -11.85 4.59
C GLN A 18 11.03 -11.64 5.14
N LEU A 19 10.61 -10.39 5.34
CA LEU A 19 9.26 -10.05 5.79
C LEU A 19 8.23 -10.54 4.78
N ASP A 20 8.46 -10.30 3.49
CA ASP A 20 7.55 -10.73 2.42
C ASP A 20 7.43 -12.26 2.37
N GLN A 21 8.52 -13.00 2.57
CA GLN A 21 8.47 -14.46 2.68
C GLN A 21 7.61 -14.93 3.85
N GLU A 22 7.77 -14.31 5.02
CA GLU A 22 7.02 -14.66 6.22
C GLU A 22 5.53 -14.41 6.05
N ILE A 23 5.13 -13.22 5.57
CA ILE A 23 3.71 -12.87 5.39
C ILE A 23 3.05 -13.63 4.24
N LEU A 24 3.81 -14.01 3.21
CA LEU A 24 3.33 -14.78 2.06
C LEU A 24 3.41 -16.30 2.26
N ALA A 25 4.04 -16.78 3.33
CA ALA A 25 4.25 -18.22 3.57
C ALA A 25 2.95 -19.02 3.60
N ALA A 26 1.90 -18.43 4.16
CA ALA A 26 0.59 -19.08 4.32
C ALA A 26 -0.40 -18.74 3.19
N THR A 27 -0.01 -17.92 2.22
CA THR A 27 -0.89 -17.52 1.11
C THR A 27 -0.73 -18.46 -0.08
N GLY A 28 -1.88 -18.95 -0.57
CA GLY A 28 -1.96 -19.67 -1.84
C GLY A 28 -2.25 -18.73 -3.02
N GLY A 29 -2.19 -19.27 -4.23
CA GLY A 29 -2.55 -18.53 -5.44
C GLY A 29 -1.51 -17.48 -5.85
N TYR A 30 -1.97 -16.46 -6.55
CA TYR A 30 -1.13 -15.38 -7.07
C TYR A 30 -1.22 -14.12 -6.21
N ILE A 31 -0.26 -13.23 -6.41
CA ILE A 31 -0.24 -11.88 -5.84
C ILE A 31 -0.83 -10.92 -6.88
N ALA A 32 -1.85 -10.14 -6.52
CA ALA A 32 -2.29 -9.00 -7.32
C ALA A 32 -1.48 -7.76 -6.92
N MET A 33 -0.93 -7.04 -7.90
CA MET A 33 -0.14 -5.83 -7.68
C MET A 33 -0.81 -4.64 -8.34
N LEU A 34 -1.00 -3.56 -7.56
CA LEU A 34 -1.53 -2.29 -8.02
C LEU A 34 -0.45 -1.20 -7.97
N PRO A 35 0.09 -0.75 -9.12
CA PRO A 35 1.06 0.33 -9.20
C PRO A 35 0.39 1.72 -9.32
N THR A 36 -0.84 1.86 -8.86
CA THR A 36 -1.69 3.05 -9.06
C THR A 36 -1.03 4.33 -8.58
N ALA A 37 -0.33 4.28 -7.45
CA ALA A 37 0.31 5.48 -6.89
C ALA A 37 1.49 6.00 -7.73
N ASP A 38 2.04 5.19 -8.64
CA ASP A 38 3.13 5.56 -9.55
C ASP A 38 2.67 5.84 -10.99
N ALA A 39 1.37 6.02 -11.22
CA ALA A 39 0.81 6.20 -12.55
C ALA A 39 1.47 7.32 -13.38
N PHE A 40 1.99 8.36 -12.72
CA PHE A 40 2.67 9.51 -13.36
C PHE A 40 4.19 9.48 -13.22
N GLU A 41 4.75 8.47 -12.59
CA GLU A 41 6.18 8.25 -12.45
C GLU A 41 6.66 7.24 -13.50
N ASN A 42 7.25 6.15 -13.08
CA ASN A 42 7.67 5.08 -13.99
C ASN A 42 7.08 3.72 -13.55
N PRO A 43 5.79 3.46 -13.76
CA PRO A 43 5.15 2.23 -13.31
C PRO A 43 5.77 0.97 -13.94
N ASN A 44 6.38 1.08 -15.13
CA ASN A 44 7.02 -0.07 -15.77
C ASN A 44 8.25 -0.58 -15.02
N ASP A 45 9.06 0.31 -14.44
CA ASP A 45 10.21 -0.09 -13.63
C ASP A 45 9.75 -0.78 -12.34
N LEU A 46 8.71 -0.24 -11.70
CA LEU A 46 8.10 -0.85 -10.52
C LEU A 46 7.51 -2.23 -10.84
N ILE A 47 6.85 -2.39 -11.98
CA ILE A 47 6.32 -3.68 -12.45
C ILE A 47 7.46 -4.67 -12.74
N ALA A 48 8.55 -4.22 -13.34
CA ALA A 48 9.73 -5.07 -13.61
C ALA A 48 10.39 -5.53 -12.30
N ALA A 49 10.53 -4.63 -11.33
CA ALA A 49 11.02 -4.97 -9.98
C ALA A 49 10.11 -6.00 -9.29
N ALA A 50 8.79 -5.80 -9.34
CA ALA A 50 7.81 -6.71 -8.78
C ALA A 50 7.87 -8.11 -9.40
N LYS A 51 8.00 -8.22 -10.72
CA LYS A 51 8.15 -9.51 -11.41
C LYS A 51 9.43 -10.22 -11.00
N THR A 52 10.54 -9.49 -10.90
CA THR A 52 11.83 -10.04 -10.45
C THR A 52 11.75 -10.53 -9.00
N TRP A 53 11.14 -9.75 -8.12
CA TRP A 53 10.90 -10.10 -6.73
C TRP A 53 10.01 -11.35 -6.60
N ALA A 54 8.89 -11.40 -7.33
CA ALA A 54 7.99 -12.56 -7.29
C ALA A 54 8.71 -13.86 -7.73
N LEU A 55 9.57 -13.77 -8.75
CA LEU A 55 10.41 -14.91 -9.18
C LEU A 55 11.36 -15.37 -8.06
N ARG A 56 12.01 -14.42 -7.32
CA ARG A 56 12.89 -14.78 -6.19
C ARG A 56 12.12 -15.51 -5.09
N LEU A 57 10.85 -15.12 -4.85
CA LEU A 57 10.00 -15.71 -3.83
C LEU A 57 9.23 -16.96 -4.30
N GLY A 58 9.38 -17.34 -5.57
CA GLY A 58 8.63 -18.46 -6.15
C GLY A 58 7.12 -18.24 -6.21
N LYS A 59 6.67 -16.98 -6.38
CA LYS A 59 5.27 -16.57 -6.44
C LYS A 59 4.87 -16.12 -7.84
N GLU A 60 3.60 -16.35 -8.21
CA GLU A 60 3.00 -15.76 -9.40
C GLU A 60 2.52 -14.34 -9.07
N ILE A 61 2.74 -13.39 -9.97
CA ILE A 61 2.24 -12.02 -9.82
C ILE A 61 1.36 -11.63 -11.01
N ARG A 62 0.26 -10.94 -10.75
CA ARG A 62 -0.64 -10.34 -11.74
C ARG A 62 -0.76 -8.85 -11.50
N VAL A 63 -0.39 -8.08 -12.50
CA VAL A 63 -0.45 -6.61 -12.41
C VAL A 63 -1.84 -6.14 -12.80
N CYS A 64 -2.45 -5.34 -11.93
CA CYS A 64 -3.67 -4.60 -12.20
C CYS A 64 -3.27 -3.18 -12.60
N GLU A 65 -3.21 -2.92 -13.90
CA GLU A 65 -2.79 -1.63 -14.47
C GLU A 65 -3.88 -0.58 -14.31
N VAL A 66 -4.15 -0.20 -13.08
CA VAL A 66 -5.14 0.80 -12.69
C VAL A 66 -4.44 2.13 -12.49
N TYR A 67 -4.51 3.02 -13.45
CA TYR A 67 -3.80 4.30 -13.44
C TYR A 67 -4.72 5.51 -13.31
N ASN A 68 -6.00 5.33 -13.55
CA ASN A 68 -7.01 6.37 -13.45
C ASN A 68 -8.35 5.79 -12.95
N ARG A 69 -9.32 6.68 -12.72
CA ARG A 69 -10.62 6.30 -12.16
C ARG A 69 -11.46 5.43 -13.09
N HIS A 70 -11.25 5.50 -14.40
CA HIS A 70 -11.94 4.63 -15.37
C HIS A 70 -11.46 3.19 -15.17
N ASP A 71 -10.14 2.98 -15.17
CA ASP A 71 -9.54 1.66 -14.95
C ASP A 71 -10.00 1.07 -13.59
N ALA A 72 -10.09 1.92 -12.55
CA ALA A 72 -10.53 1.50 -11.22
C ALA A 72 -12.00 1.03 -11.15
N ASN A 73 -12.80 1.30 -12.18
CA ASN A 73 -14.17 0.81 -12.32
C ASN A 73 -14.31 -0.36 -13.32
N GLU A 74 -13.21 -0.91 -13.80
CA GLU A 74 -13.24 -2.09 -14.64
C GLU A 74 -13.33 -3.37 -13.80
N GLU A 75 -14.38 -4.16 -14.01
CA GLU A 75 -14.68 -5.36 -13.25
C GLU A 75 -13.56 -6.41 -13.27
N HIS A 76 -12.78 -6.48 -14.35
CA HIS A 76 -11.70 -7.46 -14.46
C HIS A 76 -10.57 -7.21 -13.46
N HIS A 77 -10.26 -5.95 -13.12
CA HIS A 77 -9.29 -5.60 -12.08
C HIS A 77 -9.80 -5.97 -10.70
N ALA A 78 -11.04 -5.58 -10.36
CA ALA A 78 -11.68 -5.94 -9.10
C ALA A 78 -11.74 -7.46 -8.91
N LYS A 79 -12.11 -8.21 -9.96
CA LYS A 79 -12.14 -9.68 -9.95
C LYS A 79 -10.75 -10.29 -9.75
N THR A 80 -9.72 -9.69 -10.33
CA THR A 80 -8.33 -10.14 -10.14
C THR A 80 -7.92 -9.96 -8.68
N ILE A 81 -8.24 -8.82 -8.06
CA ILE A 81 -7.95 -8.54 -6.66
C ILE A 81 -8.69 -9.53 -5.74
N ARG A 82 -10.00 -9.72 -5.91
CA ARG A 82 -10.80 -10.64 -5.08
C ARG A 82 -10.31 -12.08 -5.09
N LYS A 83 -9.68 -12.52 -6.16
CA LYS A 83 -9.18 -13.90 -6.32
C LYS A 83 -7.72 -14.08 -5.95
N ALA A 84 -7.04 -13.02 -5.59
CA ALA A 84 -5.63 -13.06 -5.22
C ALA A 84 -5.45 -13.69 -3.84
N GLY A 85 -4.37 -14.41 -3.64
CA GLY A 85 -3.96 -14.87 -2.31
C GLY A 85 -3.39 -13.74 -1.45
N ALA A 86 -2.82 -12.72 -2.09
CA ALA A 86 -2.37 -11.48 -1.46
C ALA A 86 -2.51 -10.31 -2.44
N VAL A 87 -2.65 -9.10 -1.91
CA VAL A 87 -2.69 -7.87 -2.72
C VAL A 87 -1.58 -6.93 -2.26
N TYR A 88 -0.79 -6.41 -3.21
CA TYR A 88 0.24 -5.40 -2.98
C TYR A 88 -0.15 -4.08 -3.66
N VAL A 89 -0.37 -3.05 -2.86
CA VAL A 89 -0.61 -1.68 -3.33
C VAL A 89 0.68 -0.89 -3.15
N VAL A 90 1.24 -0.40 -4.25
CA VAL A 90 2.60 0.16 -4.25
C VAL A 90 2.67 1.48 -4.99
N GLY A 91 3.70 2.28 -4.66
CA GLY A 91 3.98 3.58 -5.24
C GLY A 91 3.85 4.73 -4.26
N ASP A 92 4.33 5.92 -4.66
CA ASP A 92 4.68 6.99 -3.74
C ASP A 92 3.74 8.20 -3.74
N SER A 93 2.69 8.20 -4.59
CA SER A 93 1.69 9.27 -4.62
C SER A 93 0.39 8.90 -3.88
N PRO A 94 0.28 9.15 -2.55
CA PRO A 94 -0.91 8.81 -1.77
C PRO A 94 -2.15 9.58 -2.23
N ILE A 95 -1.98 10.84 -2.65
CA ILE A 95 -3.09 11.67 -3.13
C ILE A 95 -3.66 11.12 -4.43
N HIS A 96 -2.78 10.70 -5.37
CA HIS A 96 -3.23 10.10 -6.61
C HIS A 96 -3.94 8.77 -6.36
N LEU A 97 -3.36 7.90 -5.52
CA LEU A 97 -3.97 6.63 -5.14
C LEU A 97 -5.39 6.83 -4.60
N ARG A 98 -5.55 7.75 -3.64
CA ARG A 98 -6.86 8.06 -3.07
C ARG A 98 -7.84 8.57 -4.12
N SER A 99 -7.45 9.55 -4.93
CA SER A 99 -8.34 10.16 -5.94
C SER A 99 -8.78 9.17 -7.01
N THR A 100 -7.92 8.20 -7.33
CA THR A 100 -8.20 7.15 -8.31
C THR A 100 -9.12 6.08 -7.75
N LEU A 101 -8.87 5.61 -6.52
CA LEU A 101 -9.53 4.41 -6.00
C LEU A 101 -10.80 4.68 -5.19
N LYS A 102 -10.92 5.82 -4.50
CA LYS A 102 -12.07 6.06 -3.61
C LYS A 102 -13.41 5.90 -4.33
N ASP A 103 -14.31 5.10 -3.76
CA ASP A 103 -15.65 4.81 -4.29
C ASP A 103 -15.62 4.21 -5.71
N THR A 104 -14.83 3.16 -5.90
CA THR A 104 -14.70 2.40 -7.15
C THR A 104 -14.76 0.89 -6.88
N LEU A 105 -14.97 0.10 -7.95
CA LEU A 105 -15.00 -1.37 -7.86
C LEU A 105 -13.69 -1.97 -7.34
N VAL A 106 -12.55 -1.38 -7.72
CA VAL A 106 -11.23 -1.80 -7.21
C VAL A 106 -11.12 -1.50 -5.72
N PHE A 107 -11.63 -0.36 -5.24
CA PHE A 107 -11.61 -0.04 -3.81
C PHE A 107 -12.48 -0.99 -3.00
N ASP A 108 -13.67 -1.35 -3.49
CA ASP A 108 -14.53 -2.35 -2.86
C ASP A 108 -13.80 -3.70 -2.74
N ALA A 109 -13.09 -4.12 -3.79
CA ALA A 109 -12.29 -5.34 -3.76
C ALA A 109 -11.11 -5.27 -2.76
N LEU A 110 -10.50 -4.10 -2.58
CA LEU A 110 -9.47 -3.89 -1.55
C LEU A 110 -10.05 -3.95 -0.13
N GLN A 111 -11.26 -3.44 0.08
CA GLN A 111 -11.95 -3.55 1.37
C GLN A 111 -12.29 -5.01 1.71
N GLU A 112 -12.68 -5.81 0.72
CA GLU A 112 -12.89 -7.25 0.90
C GLU A 112 -11.57 -7.94 1.28
N GLN A 113 -10.45 -7.65 0.60
CA GLN A 113 -9.14 -8.18 0.95
C GLN A 113 -8.64 -7.72 2.33
N PHE A 114 -8.94 -6.47 2.71
CA PHE A 114 -8.66 -5.97 4.06
C PHE A 114 -9.41 -6.76 5.13
N SER A 115 -10.64 -7.19 4.85
CA SER A 115 -11.49 -7.88 5.83
C SER A 115 -11.27 -9.39 5.90
N GLU A 116 -10.82 -10.04 4.82
CA GLU A 116 -10.83 -11.49 4.70
C GLU A 116 -9.51 -12.11 4.23
N GLY A 117 -8.55 -11.29 3.80
CA GLY A 117 -7.33 -11.73 3.12
C GLY A 117 -6.04 -11.11 3.64
N LEU A 118 -5.05 -11.06 2.76
CA LEU A 118 -3.77 -10.38 2.99
C LEU A 118 -3.66 -9.16 2.08
N LEU A 119 -3.66 -7.98 2.69
CA LEU A 119 -3.44 -6.71 2.04
C LEU A 119 -2.11 -6.10 2.50
N VAL A 120 -1.22 -5.84 1.56
CA VAL A 120 0.07 -5.19 1.80
C VAL A 120 0.07 -3.85 1.06
N ALA A 121 0.47 -2.79 1.72
CA ALA A 121 0.71 -1.50 1.09
C ALA A 121 2.11 -1.00 1.45
N VAL A 122 2.77 -0.32 0.51
CA VAL A 122 4.18 0.08 0.67
C VAL A 122 4.36 1.56 0.37
N GLY A 123 5.12 2.27 1.21
CA GLY A 123 5.48 3.66 0.99
C GLY A 123 4.30 4.62 1.05
N GLY A 124 4.18 5.49 0.07
CA GLY A 124 3.07 6.43 -0.05
C GLY A 124 1.70 5.74 -0.13
N SER A 125 1.65 4.55 -0.73
CA SER A 125 0.43 3.73 -0.77
C SER A 125 -0.01 3.27 0.62
N ALA A 126 0.91 2.92 1.51
CA ALA A 126 0.60 2.56 2.89
C ALA A 126 0.01 3.77 3.65
N ALA A 127 0.62 4.94 3.51
CA ALA A 127 0.10 6.17 4.10
C ALA A 127 -1.32 6.49 3.61
N ALA A 128 -1.63 6.25 2.32
CA ALA A 128 -2.94 6.50 1.74
C ALA A 128 -4.07 5.62 2.30
N LEU A 129 -3.77 4.42 2.82
CA LEU A 129 -4.76 3.56 3.46
C LEU A 129 -5.22 4.08 4.83
N CYS A 130 -4.42 4.92 5.48
CA CYS A 130 -4.76 5.55 6.75
C CYS A 130 -5.73 6.72 6.56
N ASP A 131 -6.50 7.05 7.60
CA ASP A 131 -7.30 8.27 7.66
C ASP A 131 -7.19 8.89 9.06
N PRO A 132 -6.58 10.09 9.17
CA PRO A 132 -6.00 10.89 8.09
C PRO A 132 -4.72 10.29 7.49
N MET A 133 -4.44 10.59 6.22
CA MET A 133 -3.14 10.35 5.61
C MET A 133 -2.23 11.59 5.73
N ILE A 134 -0.92 11.39 5.59
CA ILE A 134 0.06 12.47 5.54
C ILE A 134 0.60 12.61 4.12
N ASP A 135 0.55 13.81 3.55
CA ASP A 135 1.18 14.12 2.25
C ASP A 135 2.71 14.18 2.42
N PRO A 136 3.47 13.28 1.81
CA PRO A 136 4.93 13.21 1.99
C PRO A 136 5.65 14.46 1.46
N ARG A 137 5.04 15.24 0.56
CA ARG A 137 5.66 16.44 -0.01
C ARG A 137 5.79 17.58 1.00
N GLY A 138 4.80 17.76 1.86
CA GLY A 138 4.78 18.89 2.82
C GLY A 138 4.53 18.50 4.26
N GLY A 139 4.17 17.25 4.54
CA GLY A 139 3.83 16.78 5.88
C GLY A 139 2.44 17.22 6.36
N ALA A 140 1.58 17.69 5.45
CA ALA A 140 0.21 18.10 5.80
C ALA A 140 -0.71 16.88 5.90
N PHE A 141 -1.68 16.97 6.82
CA PHE A 141 -2.74 15.96 6.93
C PHE A 141 -3.80 16.16 5.85
N ALA A 142 -4.26 15.07 5.28
CA ALA A 142 -5.31 15.03 4.26
C ALA A 142 -6.22 13.81 4.49
N LEU A 143 -7.36 13.75 3.82
CA LEU A 143 -8.23 12.58 3.86
C LEU A 143 -7.58 11.41 3.12
N GLY A 144 -7.51 10.27 3.76
CA GLY A 144 -7.05 9.01 3.17
C GLY A 144 -8.17 8.16 2.58
N LEU A 145 -7.86 6.89 2.29
CA LEU A 145 -8.84 5.89 1.87
C LEU A 145 -9.68 5.37 3.04
N GLY A 146 -9.14 5.44 4.27
CA GLY A 146 -9.88 5.10 5.48
C GLY A 146 -10.04 3.60 5.74
N LEU A 147 -9.13 2.76 5.25
CA LEU A 147 -9.08 1.35 5.68
C LEU A 147 -8.58 1.24 7.12
N VAL A 148 -7.65 2.12 7.51
CA VAL A 148 -7.18 2.25 8.89
C VAL A 148 -7.54 3.65 9.39
N SER A 149 -8.29 3.73 10.48
CA SER A 149 -8.68 5.00 11.09
C SER A 149 -7.97 5.22 12.43
N GLY A 150 -7.83 6.49 12.82
CA GLY A 150 -7.24 6.86 14.12
C GLY A 150 -5.71 6.77 14.18
N ILE A 151 -5.05 6.51 13.06
CA ILE A 151 -3.60 6.55 12.92
C ILE A 151 -3.24 7.16 11.57
N ALA A 152 -2.19 7.96 11.55
CA ALA A 152 -1.55 8.42 10.33
C ALA A 152 -0.15 7.80 10.23
N MET A 153 0.33 7.55 9.01
CA MET A 153 1.63 6.95 8.79
C MET A 153 2.57 7.90 8.04
N ILE A 154 3.79 8.01 8.54
CA ILE A 154 4.92 8.60 7.85
C ILE A 154 5.76 7.44 7.28
N ALA A 155 5.68 7.25 5.98
CA ALA A 155 6.50 6.29 5.25
C ALA A 155 7.91 6.86 5.03
N GLU A 156 8.91 5.97 4.92
CA GLU A 156 10.33 6.34 4.76
C GLU A 156 10.77 7.44 5.74
N SER A 157 10.36 7.26 7.01
CA SER A 157 10.50 8.30 8.03
C SER A 157 11.93 8.79 8.22
N GLU A 158 12.93 7.96 7.96
CA GLU A 158 14.36 8.30 8.01
C GLU A 158 14.78 9.32 6.94
N THR A 159 14.00 9.49 5.87
CA THR A 159 14.28 10.47 4.82
C THR A 159 13.77 11.87 5.15
N TRP A 160 12.96 11.98 6.21
CA TRP A 160 12.36 13.25 6.59
C TRP A 160 13.33 14.14 7.36
N SER A 161 13.36 15.43 7.02
CA SER A 161 14.10 16.39 7.84
C SER A 161 13.46 16.53 9.22
N ALA A 162 14.28 16.78 10.24
CA ALA A 162 13.81 16.98 11.62
C ALA A 162 12.76 18.11 11.71
N ASP A 163 12.92 19.19 10.95
CA ASP A 163 11.98 20.31 10.94
C ASP A 163 10.62 19.93 10.33
N ARG A 164 10.62 19.13 9.26
CA ARG A 164 9.37 18.65 8.66
C ARG A 164 8.67 17.70 9.58
N LEU A 165 9.39 16.74 10.14
CA LEU A 165 8.85 15.79 11.10
C LEU A 165 8.24 16.51 12.30
N HIS A 166 9.01 17.42 12.92
CA HIS A 166 8.54 18.21 14.06
C HIS A 166 7.23 18.97 13.74
N ARG A 167 7.17 19.69 12.61
CA ARG A 167 5.96 20.42 12.20
C ARG A 167 4.77 19.51 11.99
N THR A 168 4.98 18.37 11.34
CA THR A 168 3.91 17.39 11.12
C THR A 168 3.37 16.84 12.45
N LEU A 169 4.26 16.46 13.37
CA LEU A 169 3.86 15.98 14.69
C LEU A 169 3.13 17.05 15.53
N GLN A 170 3.52 18.32 15.40
CA GLN A 170 2.82 19.44 16.06
C GLN A 170 1.39 19.65 15.54
N LEU A 171 1.12 19.31 14.29
CA LEU A 171 -0.21 19.43 13.67
C LEU A 171 -1.07 18.17 13.88
N ALA A 172 -0.48 17.10 14.41
CA ALA A 172 -1.18 15.85 14.59
C ALA A 172 -2.27 15.93 15.66
N ASN A 173 -3.46 15.50 15.29
CA ASN A 173 -4.59 15.27 16.21
C ASN A 173 -4.94 13.78 16.35
N THR A 174 -4.08 12.91 15.86
CA THR A 174 -4.17 11.45 15.89
C THR A 174 -2.81 10.83 16.17
N ALA A 175 -2.76 9.55 16.46
CA ALA A 175 -1.49 8.83 16.55
C ALA A 175 -0.76 8.87 15.21
N VAL A 176 0.55 9.07 15.24
CA VAL A 176 1.42 9.06 14.05
C VAL A 176 2.44 7.95 14.19
N ALA A 177 2.46 7.05 13.23
CA ALA A 177 3.47 6.00 13.12
C ALA A 177 4.57 6.42 12.15
N GLU A 178 5.80 6.48 12.65
CA GLU A 178 6.99 6.69 11.83
C GLU A 178 7.52 5.31 11.42
N VAL A 179 7.43 4.98 10.14
CA VAL A 179 7.82 3.67 9.61
C VAL A 179 8.95 3.84 8.61
N PRO A 180 10.19 3.50 9.01
CA PRO A 180 11.32 3.60 8.10
C PRO A 180 11.29 2.49 7.04
N THR A 181 12.09 2.68 5.98
CA THR A 181 12.35 1.64 4.97
C THR A 181 12.80 0.36 5.65
N GLY A 182 12.27 -0.79 5.22
CA GLY A 182 12.58 -2.09 5.81
C GLY A 182 11.83 -2.43 7.11
N ALA A 183 10.96 -1.53 7.59
CA ALA A 183 10.05 -1.79 8.71
C ALA A 183 8.60 -1.84 8.23
N ALA A 184 7.72 -2.41 9.05
CA ALA A 184 6.30 -2.47 8.76
C ALA A 184 5.45 -2.43 10.03
N LEU A 185 4.22 -1.92 9.91
CA LEU A 185 3.15 -2.14 10.86
C LEU A 185 2.31 -3.32 10.37
N ILE A 186 2.05 -4.28 11.25
CA ILE A 186 1.24 -5.44 10.95
C ILE A 186 0.00 -5.39 11.83
N CYS A 187 -1.17 -5.33 11.20
CA CYS A 187 -2.47 -5.39 11.85
C CYS A 187 -3.08 -6.76 11.56
N VAL A 188 -3.41 -7.50 12.59
CA VAL A 188 -4.03 -8.83 12.50
C VAL A 188 -5.32 -8.77 13.27
N ASP A 189 -6.42 -9.17 12.64
CA ASP A 189 -7.67 -9.41 13.36
C ASP A 189 -7.51 -10.64 14.23
N GLY A 190 -7.59 -10.44 15.56
CA GLY A 190 -7.47 -11.46 16.58
C GLY A 190 -8.78 -12.15 16.93
#